data_ee46d1c2ed60110646ff0e9a3a6e3b61
#
_entry.id   ee46d1c2ed60110646ff0e9a3a6e3b61
#
_cell.length_a   1.000
_cell.length_b   1.000
_cell.length_c   1.000
_cell.angle_alpha   90.00
_cell.angle_beta   90.00
_cell.angle_gamma   90.00
#
_symmetry.space_group_name_H-M   'P 1'
#
loop_
_entity.id
_entity.type
_entity.pdbx_description
1 polymer ?
#
loop_
_entity_poly.entity_id
_entity_poly.type
_entity_poly.pdbx_seq_one_letter_code
_entity_poly.pdbx_strand_id
1 'polypeptide(L)'
;MQEQHLSDFDFELPPELIAQYPLENRTASRLLHITKDVIEDCTFTDIEGFLHEGDLLVANNTKVIKARLLGRKATGGNVEALIERVTGERTAISMVRASKSPKPGAVLYFEADGIEEPVMVTGRQGQFFELEFERPVLDVLEAFGRVPLPPYITHAAQKSDESRYQTVYARYPGAVAAPTAGLHFTEDLLGRLAAKGVDIEYVTLHVGAGTFQPVRVENLSEHQMHSEWFNTVSYTHLRAHETC
;
A
#
# COMPACT_ATOMS: atom_id res chain seq x y z
N MET A 1 -29.08 -14.71 -1.09
CA MET A 1 -28.30 -13.52 -1.46
C MET A 1 -28.31 -13.44 -2.97
N GLN A 2 -28.53 -12.26 -3.54
CA GLN A 2 -28.50 -12.08 -4.98
C GLN A 2 -27.05 -12.29 -5.47
N GLU A 3 -26.87 -13.03 -6.55
CA GLU A 3 -25.56 -13.24 -7.14
C GLU A 3 -25.05 -11.91 -7.67
N GLN A 4 -23.82 -11.54 -7.34
CA GLN A 4 -23.18 -10.26 -7.76
C GLN A 4 -22.13 -10.56 -8.83
N HIS A 5 -22.18 -9.81 -9.91
CA HIS A 5 -21.27 -9.92 -11.04
C HIS A 5 -20.34 -8.69 -11.10
N LEU A 6 -19.14 -8.87 -11.67
CA LEU A 6 -18.21 -7.77 -11.85
C LEU A 6 -18.83 -6.66 -12.71
N SER A 7 -19.61 -7.03 -13.72
CA SER A 7 -20.33 -6.10 -14.59
C SER A 7 -21.36 -5.22 -13.87
N ASP A 8 -21.87 -5.64 -12.69
CA ASP A 8 -22.81 -4.82 -11.89
C ASP A 8 -22.15 -3.55 -11.32
N PHE A 9 -20.81 -3.52 -11.30
CA PHE A 9 -19.98 -2.44 -10.76
C PHE A 9 -19.24 -1.65 -11.84
N ASP A 10 -19.50 -1.97 -13.11
CA ASP A 10 -18.88 -1.26 -14.23
C ASP A 10 -19.51 0.12 -14.43
N PHE A 11 -18.68 1.12 -14.64
CA PHE A 11 -19.10 2.49 -14.92
C PHE A 11 -18.05 3.20 -15.76
N GLU A 12 -18.46 4.24 -16.47
CA GLU A 12 -17.57 5.08 -17.24
C GLU A 12 -16.73 5.95 -16.30
N LEU A 13 -15.42 5.73 -16.27
CA LEU A 13 -14.46 6.55 -15.53
C LEU A 13 -13.50 7.24 -16.49
N PRO A 14 -13.72 8.52 -16.82
CA PRO A 14 -12.81 9.27 -17.68
C PRO A 14 -11.40 9.33 -17.08
N PRO A 15 -10.33 9.03 -17.85
CA PRO A 15 -8.96 8.99 -17.34
C PRO A 15 -8.50 10.31 -16.70
N GLU A 16 -9.01 11.44 -17.16
CA GLU A 16 -8.70 12.76 -16.62
C GLU A 16 -9.24 13.01 -15.21
N LEU A 17 -10.18 12.18 -14.73
CA LEU A 17 -10.66 12.22 -13.34
C LEU A 17 -9.76 11.46 -12.37
N ILE A 18 -8.78 10.71 -12.87
CA ILE A 18 -7.79 10.02 -12.06
C ILE A 18 -6.61 10.95 -11.85
N ALA A 19 -6.52 11.54 -10.65
CA ALA A 19 -5.42 12.43 -10.30
C ALA A 19 -4.08 11.70 -10.38
N GLN A 20 -3.11 12.26 -11.10
CA GLN A 20 -1.77 11.71 -11.27
C GLN A 20 -0.78 12.23 -10.22
N TYR A 21 -1.05 13.38 -9.63
CA TYR A 21 -0.23 14.01 -8.59
C TYR A 21 -1.09 14.41 -7.39
N PRO A 22 -0.57 14.29 -6.17
CA PRO A 22 -1.28 14.77 -5.00
C PRO A 22 -1.32 16.30 -4.99
N LEU A 23 -2.38 16.87 -4.42
CA LEU A 23 -2.43 18.31 -4.14
C LEU A 23 -1.30 18.70 -3.18
N GLU A 24 -0.82 19.94 -3.26
CA GLU A 24 0.24 20.46 -2.38
C GLU A 24 -0.16 20.31 -0.90
N ASN A 25 -1.36 20.75 -0.56
CA ASN A 25 -1.93 20.54 0.78
C ASN A 25 -2.72 19.21 0.81
N ARG A 26 -2.35 18.31 1.74
CA ARG A 26 -3.02 17.00 1.92
C ARG A 26 -4.51 17.11 2.23
N THR A 27 -4.88 18.10 3.04
CA THR A 27 -6.27 18.28 3.48
C THR A 27 -7.16 19.01 2.47
N ALA A 28 -6.60 19.50 1.36
CA ALA A 28 -7.37 20.16 0.30
C ALA A 28 -8.11 19.20 -0.63
N SER A 29 -7.98 17.89 -0.45
CA SER A 29 -8.69 16.90 -1.23
C SER A 29 -10.20 17.01 -1.02
N ARG A 30 -10.94 16.68 -2.07
CA ARG A 30 -12.41 16.56 -1.98
C ARG A 30 -12.78 15.38 -1.07
N LEU A 31 -13.86 15.55 -0.35
CA LEU A 31 -14.48 14.54 0.50
C LEU A 31 -15.95 14.40 0.11
N LEU A 32 -16.39 13.20 -0.22
CA LEU A 32 -17.79 12.89 -0.39
C LEU A 32 -18.38 12.40 0.92
N HIS A 33 -19.25 13.20 1.52
CA HIS A 33 -19.98 12.83 2.73
C HIS A 33 -21.33 12.22 2.36
N ILE A 34 -21.55 10.99 2.78
CA ILE A 34 -22.77 10.23 2.48
C ILE A 34 -23.45 9.84 3.78
N THR A 35 -24.66 10.31 3.95
CA THR A 35 -25.57 9.86 5.01
C THR A 35 -26.75 9.11 4.40
N LYS A 36 -27.68 8.65 5.24
CA LYS A 36 -28.90 8.00 4.75
C LYS A 36 -29.75 8.91 3.83
N ASP A 37 -29.73 10.21 4.10
CA ASP A 37 -30.66 11.19 3.49
C ASP A 37 -29.94 12.21 2.58
N VAL A 38 -28.61 12.33 2.70
CA VAL A 38 -27.84 13.41 2.06
C VAL A 38 -26.53 12.86 1.46
N ILE A 39 -26.19 13.41 0.28
CA ILE A 39 -24.88 13.25 -0.35
C ILE A 39 -24.32 14.67 -0.54
N GLU A 40 -23.18 14.96 0.07
CA GLU A 40 -22.56 16.29 0.08
C GLU A 40 -21.13 16.25 -0.44
N ASP A 41 -20.79 17.20 -1.30
CA ASP A 41 -19.41 17.49 -1.70
C ASP A 41 -18.77 18.40 -0.63
N CYS A 42 -17.76 17.87 0.05
CA CYS A 42 -17.02 18.55 1.10
C CYS A 42 -15.52 18.59 0.74
N THR A 43 -14.72 19.20 1.60
CA THR A 43 -13.25 19.07 1.62
C THR A 43 -12.82 18.16 2.75
N PHE A 44 -11.61 17.61 2.69
CA PHE A 44 -11.16 16.69 3.73
C PHE A 44 -11.04 17.36 5.11
N THR A 45 -10.84 18.67 5.16
CA THR A 45 -10.85 19.46 6.40
C THR A 45 -12.19 19.40 7.13
N ASP A 46 -13.30 19.19 6.43
CA ASP A 46 -14.65 19.15 7.00
C ASP A 46 -14.88 17.90 7.87
N ILE A 47 -13.96 16.89 7.80
CA ILE A 47 -13.98 15.72 8.67
C ILE A 47 -13.97 16.10 10.15
N GLU A 48 -13.36 17.23 10.49
CA GLU A 48 -13.35 17.77 11.84
C GLU A 48 -14.78 18.07 12.35
N GLY A 49 -15.68 18.47 11.44
CA GLY A 49 -17.09 18.71 11.77
C GLY A 49 -17.91 17.43 11.97
N PHE A 50 -17.47 16.30 11.42
CA PHE A 50 -18.20 15.02 11.50
C PHE A 50 -17.80 14.18 12.70
N LEU A 51 -16.65 14.43 13.31
CA LEU A 51 -16.17 13.73 14.49
C LEU A 51 -16.50 14.51 15.78
N HIS A 52 -16.80 13.80 16.86
CA HIS A 52 -17.26 14.37 18.14
C HIS A 52 -16.35 13.91 19.28
N GLU A 53 -16.44 14.60 20.42
CA GLU A 53 -15.81 14.15 21.67
C GLU A 53 -16.27 12.73 22.02
N GLY A 54 -15.33 11.86 22.34
CA GLY A 54 -15.56 10.44 22.63
C GLY A 54 -15.55 9.50 21.42
N ASP A 55 -15.48 10.03 20.18
CA ASP A 55 -15.27 9.19 19.01
C ASP A 55 -13.86 8.58 19.01
N LEU A 56 -13.71 7.38 18.45
CA LEU A 56 -12.44 6.70 18.26
C LEU A 56 -12.07 6.66 16.77
N LEU A 57 -11.01 7.36 16.40
CA LEU A 57 -10.39 7.27 15.07
C LEU A 57 -9.33 6.17 15.08
N VAL A 58 -9.57 5.07 14.37
CA VAL A 58 -8.59 3.98 14.19
C VAL A 58 -7.83 4.19 12.88
N ALA A 59 -6.51 4.33 12.97
CA ALA A 59 -5.66 4.60 11.81
C ALA A 59 -4.63 3.48 11.58
N ASN A 60 -4.24 3.25 10.33
CA ASN A 60 -3.23 2.26 9.96
C ASN A 60 -1.85 2.93 9.91
N ASN A 61 -0.96 2.60 10.87
CA ASN A 61 0.38 3.18 11.00
C ASN A 61 1.47 2.40 10.25
N THR A 62 1.08 1.59 9.29
CA THR A 62 2.05 0.92 8.42
C THR A 62 2.87 1.94 7.64
N LYS A 63 4.13 1.60 7.36
CA LYS A 63 5.03 2.39 6.51
C LYS A 63 5.28 1.65 5.20
N VAL A 64 5.07 2.35 4.09
CA VAL A 64 5.36 1.82 2.75
C VAL A 64 6.86 1.67 2.59
N ILE A 65 7.30 0.51 2.11
CA ILE A 65 8.69 0.21 1.77
C ILE A 65 8.94 0.44 0.27
N LYS A 66 10.19 0.67 -0.13
CA LYS A 66 10.58 0.82 -1.54
C LYS A 66 10.57 -0.55 -2.24
N ALA A 67 9.41 -1.18 -2.29
CA ALA A 67 9.22 -2.58 -2.66
C ALA A 67 9.51 -2.93 -4.12
N ARG A 68 9.69 -1.94 -5.01
CA ARG A 68 9.95 -2.16 -6.43
C ARG A 68 11.43 -2.10 -6.74
N LEU A 69 11.99 -3.23 -7.15
CA LEU A 69 13.38 -3.39 -7.57
C LEU A 69 13.44 -3.53 -9.10
N LEU A 70 14.31 -2.75 -9.73
CA LEU A 70 14.57 -2.83 -11.17
C LEU A 70 15.99 -3.34 -11.39
N GLY A 71 16.15 -4.27 -12.33
CA GLY A 71 17.46 -4.87 -12.57
C GLY A 71 17.48 -5.79 -13.79
N ARG A 72 18.40 -6.74 -13.77
CA ARG A 72 18.64 -7.68 -14.87
C ARG A 72 18.90 -9.10 -14.37
N LYS A 73 18.71 -10.07 -15.23
CA LYS A 73 19.20 -11.43 -15.03
C LYS A 73 20.68 -11.53 -15.41
N ALA A 74 21.36 -12.56 -14.95
CA ALA A 74 22.74 -12.85 -15.38
C ALA A 74 22.90 -12.94 -16.91
N THR A 75 21.81 -13.26 -17.63
CA THR A 75 21.78 -13.29 -19.11
C THR A 75 21.53 -11.93 -19.77
N GLY A 76 21.48 -10.83 -19.00
CA GLY A 76 21.28 -9.47 -19.47
C GLY A 76 19.81 -9.05 -19.68
N GLY A 77 18.84 -9.96 -19.58
CA GLY A 77 17.43 -9.62 -19.73
C GLY A 77 16.88 -8.82 -18.54
N ASN A 78 16.11 -7.77 -18.79
CA ASN A 78 15.52 -6.93 -17.77
C ASN A 78 14.61 -7.74 -16.84
N VAL A 79 14.59 -7.34 -15.57
CA VAL A 79 13.73 -7.89 -14.54
C VAL A 79 13.19 -6.75 -13.67
N GLU A 80 11.94 -6.88 -13.28
CA GLU A 80 11.29 -6.09 -12.25
C GLU A 80 10.82 -7.06 -11.17
N ALA A 81 11.20 -6.81 -9.93
CA ALA A 81 10.69 -7.52 -8.77
C ALA A 81 9.87 -6.54 -7.90
N LEU A 82 8.65 -6.94 -7.58
CA LEU A 82 7.80 -6.24 -6.63
C LEU A 82 7.66 -7.12 -5.40
N ILE A 83 8.32 -6.71 -4.32
CA ILE A 83 8.24 -7.42 -3.04
C ILE A 83 6.79 -7.40 -2.58
N GLU A 84 6.23 -8.57 -2.35
CA GLU A 84 4.90 -8.75 -1.76
C GLU A 84 4.96 -8.69 -0.24
N ARG A 85 5.94 -9.37 0.34
CA ARG A 85 6.12 -9.45 1.80
C ARG A 85 7.55 -9.85 2.16
N VAL A 86 8.08 -9.20 3.17
CA VAL A 86 9.32 -9.61 3.84
C VAL A 86 8.99 -10.78 4.77
N THR A 87 9.64 -11.93 4.59
CA THR A 87 9.36 -13.16 5.33
C THR A 87 10.40 -13.49 6.39
N GLY A 88 11.54 -12.82 6.33
CA GLY A 88 12.64 -12.95 7.27
C GLY A 88 13.65 -11.83 7.06
N GLU A 89 14.71 -11.82 7.86
CA GLU A 89 15.73 -10.76 7.77
C GLU A 89 16.31 -10.63 6.35
N ARG A 90 16.54 -11.77 5.69
CA ARG A 90 17.15 -11.86 4.35
C ARG A 90 16.27 -12.56 3.32
N THR A 91 15.01 -12.76 3.61
CA THR A 91 14.09 -13.47 2.72
C THR A 91 12.83 -12.66 2.46
N ALA A 92 12.33 -12.75 1.23
CA ALA A 92 11.09 -12.09 0.82
C ALA A 92 10.35 -12.92 -0.23
N ILE A 93 9.03 -12.70 -0.31
CA ILE A 93 8.18 -13.17 -1.40
C ILE A 93 7.94 -12.00 -2.34
N SER A 94 8.05 -12.25 -3.64
CA SER A 94 8.00 -11.23 -4.68
C SER A 94 7.22 -11.69 -5.91
N MET A 95 6.52 -10.78 -6.56
CA MET A 95 6.16 -10.91 -7.95
C MET A 95 7.36 -10.53 -8.82
N VAL A 96 7.67 -11.33 -9.84
CA VAL A 96 8.78 -11.06 -10.75
C VAL A 96 8.29 -11.01 -12.19
N ARG A 97 8.49 -9.85 -12.82
CA ARG A 97 8.22 -9.64 -14.24
C ARG A 97 9.54 -9.73 -15.03
N ALA A 98 9.60 -10.64 -15.97
CA ALA A 98 10.72 -10.82 -16.88
C ALA A 98 10.25 -11.48 -18.20
N SER A 99 10.98 -11.31 -19.30
CA SER A 99 10.66 -11.93 -20.60
C SER A 99 10.60 -13.45 -20.53
N LYS A 100 11.47 -14.06 -19.71
CA LYS A 100 11.42 -15.48 -19.33
C LYS A 100 11.50 -15.55 -17.82
N SER A 101 10.57 -16.27 -17.21
CA SER A 101 10.50 -16.47 -15.76
C SER A 101 11.82 -17.04 -15.22
N PRO A 102 12.40 -16.45 -14.16
CA PRO A 102 13.60 -17.03 -13.56
C PRO A 102 13.27 -18.38 -12.92
N LYS A 103 14.26 -19.28 -12.88
CA LYS A 103 14.14 -20.58 -12.20
C LYS A 103 14.78 -20.51 -10.81
N PRO A 104 14.42 -21.37 -9.89
CA PRO A 104 15.18 -21.53 -8.64
C PRO A 104 16.68 -21.75 -8.94
N GLY A 105 17.53 -21.08 -8.15
CA GLY A 105 18.98 -20.99 -8.35
C GLY A 105 19.44 -19.87 -9.30
N ALA A 106 18.52 -19.15 -9.95
CA ALA A 106 18.88 -17.98 -10.74
C ALA A 106 19.23 -16.79 -9.86
N VAL A 107 20.26 -16.01 -10.25
CA VAL A 107 20.62 -14.75 -9.60
C VAL A 107 20.07 -13.58 -10.42
N LEU A 108 19.42 -12.66 -9.74
CA LEU A 108 18.94 -11.38 -10.24
C LEU A 108 19.88 -10.30 -9.73
N TYR A 109 20.20 -9.32 -10.55
CA TYR A 109 21.06 -8.19 -10.19
C TYR A 109 20.22 -6.93 -10.21
N PHE A 110 20.03 -6.31 -9.05
CA PHE A 110 19.36 -5.02 -8.94
C PHE A 110 20.41 -3.91 -8.86
N GLU A 111 20.13 -2.77 -9.49
CA GLU A 111 21.11 -1.71 -9.65
C GLU A 111 20.60 -0.37 -9.13
N ALA A 112 21.44 0.33 -8.38
CA ALA A 112 21.26 1.71 -8.02
C ALA A 112 22.64 2.41 -7.97
N ASP A 113 22.75 3.61 -8.55
CA ASP A 113 23.94 4.45 -8.54
C ASP A 113 25.24 3.72 -8.98
N GLY A 114 25.11 2.80 -9.93
CA GLY A 114 26.23 2.02 -10.47
C GLY A 114 26.72 0.89 -9.57
N ILE A 115 25.98 0.58 -8.50
CA ILE A 115 26.22 -0.56 -7.59
C ILE A 115 25.20 -1.63 -7.90
N GLU A 116 25.62 -2.89 -7.97
CA GLU A 116 24.76 -4.03 -8.15
C GLU A 116 24.56 -4.83 -6.85
N GLU A 117 23.33 -5.26 -6.63
CA GLU A 117 22.95 -6.14 -5.53
C GLU A 117 22.48 -7.49 -6.10
N PRO A 118 23.20 -8.59 -5.85
CA PRO A 118 22.79 -9.92 -6.24
C PRO A 118 21.69 -10.45 -5.29
N VAL A 119 20.64 -11.03 -5.87
CA VAL A 119 19.54 -11.64 -5.13
C VAL A 119 19.22 -12.99 -5.74
N MET A 120 19.19 -14.05 -4.93
CA MET A 120 18.95 -15.42 -5.39
C MET A 120 17.44 -15.72 -5.40
N VAL A 121 16.98 -16.35 -6.46
CA VAL A 121 15.66 -17.00 -6.52
C VAL A 121 15.78 -18.38 -5.89
N THR A 122 15.22 -18.60 -4.71
CA THR A 122 15.30 -19.87 -3.99
C THR A 122 14.13 -20.80 -4.29
N GLY A 123 12.96 -20.22 -4.60
CA GLY A 123 11.75 -21.01 -4.84
C GLY A 123 10.67 -20.26 -5.61
N ARG A 124 9.54 -20.95 -5.78
CA ARG A 124 8.33 -20.36 -6.35
C ARG A 124 7.08 -20.99 -5.73
N GLN A 125 6.13 -20.15 -5.34
CA GLN A 125 4.80 -20.53 -4.84
C GLN A 125 3.72 -19.87 -5.71
N GLY A 126 3.12 -20.63 -6.61
CA GLY A 126 2.14 -20.10 -7.55
C GLY A 126 2.72 -18.98 -8.45
N GLN A 127 2.21 -17.78 -8.30
CA GLN A 127 2.69 -16.59 -9.02
C GLN A 127 3.87 -15.91 -8.36
N PHE A 128 4.17 -16.23 -7.09
CA PHE A 128 5.21 -15.59 -6.30
C PHE A 128 6.52 -16.35 -6.35
N PHE A 129 7.63 -15.60 -6.26
CA PHE A 129 8.99 -16.09 -6.16
C PHE A 129 9.51 -15.88 -4.75
N GLU A 130 10.24 -16.83 -4.23
CA GLU A 130 11.00 -16.72 -3.00
C GLU A 130 12.37 -16.17 -3.34
N LEU A 131 12.73 -15.07 -2.69
CA LEU A 131 13.99 -14.36 -2.90
C LEU A 131 14.83 -14.41 -1.62
N GLU A 132 16.12 -14.64 -1.79
CA GLU A 132 17.14 -14.59 -0.72
C GLU A 132 18.18 -13.52 -1.04
N PHE A 133 18.45 -12.69 -0.06
CA PHE A 133 19.32 -11.52 -0.12
C PHE A 133 20.59 -11.79 0.70
N GLU A 134 21.73 -11.23 0.30
CA GLU A 134 22.96 -11.30 1.09
C GLU A 134 22.93 -10.38 2.33
N ARG A 135 22.18 -9.28 2.24
CA ARG A 135 21.99 -8.28 3.29
C ARG A 135 20.54 -8.28 3.79
N PRO A 136 20.23 -7.60 4.93
CA PRO A 136 18.84 -7.44 5.36
C PRO A 136 17.98 -6.84 4.23
N VAL A 137 16.81 -7.46 4.00
CA VAL A 137 15.91 -7.07 2.88
C VAL A 137 15.57 -5.58 2.93
N LEU A 138 15.25 -5.04 4.11
CA LEU A 138 14.86 -3.63 4.23
C LEU A 138 15.99 -2.68 3.87
N ASP A 139 17.26 -3.04 4.15
CA ASP A 139 18.43 -2.23 3.79
C ASP A 139 18.64 -2.22 2.27
N VAL A 140 18.44 -3.38 1.62
CA VAL A 140 18.50 -3.48 0.17
C VAL A 140 17.38 -2.69 -0.48
N LEU A 141 16.15 -2.79 0.03
CA LEU A 141 15.01 -2.05 -0.48
C LEU A 141 15.18 -0.53 -0.32
N GLU A 142 15.77 -0.08 0.80
CA GLU A 142 16.04 1.35 0.99
C GLU A 142 17.10 1.87 0.00
N ALA A 143 18.13 1.08 -0.28
CA ALA A 143 19.24 1.47 -1.15
C ALA A 143 18.93 1.34 -2.64
N PHE A 144 18.22 0.30 -3.06
CA PHE A 144 18.02 -0.07 -4.46
C PHE A 144 16.57 0.03 -4.93
N GLY A 145 15.63 0.10 -3.98
CA GLY A 145 14.20 0.07 -4.25
C GLY A 145 13.61 1.42 -4.63
N ARG A 146 12.42 1.35 -5.19
CA ARG A 146 11.56 2.49 -5.51
C ARG A 146 10.19 2.31 -4.88
N VAL A 147 9.53 3.41 -4.57
CA VAL A 147 8.14 3.39 -4.08
C VAL A 147 7.23 2.76 -5.14
N PRO A 148 6.44 1.75 -4.78
CA PRO A 148 5.56 1.06 -5.71
C PRO A 148 4.23 1.82 -5.85
N LEU A 149 4.21 2.84 -6.71
CA LEU A 149 2.98 3.57 -6.98
C LEU A 149 1.90 2.65 -7.58
N PRO A 150 0.62 2.89 -7.27
CA PRO A 150 -0.50 2.15 -7.85
C PRO A 150 -0.50 2.20 -9.39
N PRO A 151 -1.01 1.17 -10.08
CA PRO A 151 -0.92 1.05 -11.54
C PRO A 151 -1.70 2.14 -12.30
N TYR A 152 -2.65 2.82 -11.67
CA TYR A 152 -3.37 3.95 -12.27
C TYR A 152 -2.57 5.26 -12.25
N ILE A 153 -1.45 5.30 -11.51
CA ILE A 153 -0.46 6.39 -11.59
C ILE A 153 0.52 6.03 -12.70
N THR A 154 0.54 6.82 -13.77
CA THR A 154 1.24 6.48 -15.01
C THR A 154 2.66 7.02 -15.07
N HIS A 155 3.05 7.97 -14.22
CA HIS A 155 4.42 8.47 -14.16
C HIS A 155 5.34 7.56 -13.32
N ALA A 156 6.62 7.60 -13.60
CA ALA A 156 7.62 6.92 -12.78
C ALA A 156 7.69 7.55 -11.38
N ALA A 157 7.94 6.72 -10.35
CA ALA A 157 8.08 7.20 -8.98
C ALA A 157 9.19 8.26 -8.88
N GLN A 158 8.88 9.39 -8.25
CA GLN A 158 9.75 10.52 -8.02
C GLN A 158 10.17 10.59 -6.54
N LYS A 159 11.19 11.36 -6.23
CA LYS A 159 11.65 11.54 -4.84
C LYS A 159 10.55 12.11 -3.92
N SER A 160 9.69 12.97 -4.45
CA SER A 160 8.54 13.51 -3.72
C SER A 160 7.56 12.42 -3.30
N ASP A 161 7.41 11.33 -4.07
CA ASP A 161 6.47 10.25 -3.77
C ASP A 161 6.90 9.46 -2.53
N GLU A 162 8.20 9.43 -2.20
CA GLU A 162 8.71 8.78 -0.98
C GLU A 162 8.07 9.37 0.30
N SER A 163 7.77 10.65 0.29
CA SER A 163 7.09 11.34 1.39
C SER A 163 5.59 11.49 1.18
N ARG A 164 5.14 11.63 -0.07
CA ARG A 164 3.73 11.89 -0.39
C ARG A 164 2.89 10.61 -0.38
N TYR A 165 3.45 9.47 -0.77
CA TYR A 165 2.81 8.16 -0.70
C TYR A 165 3.05 7.48 0.65
N GLN A 166 2.97 8.30 1.73
CA GLN A 166 3.18 7.90 3.11
C GLN A 166 2.27 8.71 4.02
N THR A 167 1.66 8.08 5.03
CA THR A 167 0.90 8.81 6.06
C THR A 167 1.86 9.56 7.00
N VAL A 168 1.40 10.64 7.61
CA VAL A 168 2.20 11.43 8.58
C VAL A 168 2.52 10.64 9.86
N TYR A 169 1.73 9.59 10.14
CA TYR A 169 1.90 8.71 11.29
C TYR A 169 2.47 7.33 10.94
N ALA A 170 3.03 7.15 9.72
CA ALA A 170 3.64 5.90 9.31
C ALA A 170 4.83 5.53 10.21
N ARG A 171 4.82 4.31 10.77
CA ARG A 171 5.80 3.87 11.78
C ARG A 171 6.48 2.55 11.44
N TYR A 172 5.71 1.51 11.13
CA TYR A 172 6.23 0.15 10.97
C TYR A 172 6.38 -0.22 9.49
N PRO A 173 7.62 -0.43 8.98
CA PRO A 173 7.85 -0.74 7.58
C PRO A 173 7.35 -2.14 7.23
N GLY A 174 6.74 -2.30 6.04
CA GLY A 174 6.26 -3.61 5.57
C GLY A 174 5.16 -3.54 4.51
N ALA A 175 4.49 -2.39 4.35
CA ALA A 175 3.45 -2.24 3.34
C ALA A 175 4.03 -1.99 1.95
N VAL A 176 3.37 -2.52 0.93
CA VAL A 176 3.63 -2.25 -0.49
C VAL A 176 2.71 -1.14 -0.98
N ALA A 177 1.50 -1.03 -0.44
CA ALA A 177 0.58 0.05 -0.75
C ALA A 177 0.28 0.91 0.49
N ALA A 178 0.15 2.22 0.29
CA ALA A 178 -0.21 3.15 1.36
C ALA A 178 -1.69 2.98 1.76
N PRO A 179 -2.04 3.16 3.05
CA PRO A 179 -3.42 3.31 3.47
C PRO A 179 -3.95 4.66 2.97
N THR A 180 -4.51 4.67 1.74
CA THR A 180 -4.76 5.87 0.94
C THR A 180 -5.66 6.90 1.64
N ALA A 181 -6.67 6.46 2.40
CA ALA A 181 -7.51 7.37 3.20
C ALA A 181 -6.68 8.17 4.22
N GLY A 182 -5.62 7.55 4.77
CA GLY A 182 -4.71 8.19 5.73
C GLY A 182 -3.81 9.26 5.12
N LEU A 183 -3.62 9.28 3.79
CA LEU A 183 -2.75 10.24 3.11
C LEU A 183 -3.27 11.69 3.19
N HIS A 184 -4.54 11.88 3.48
CA HIS A 184 -5.18 13.18 3.57
C HIS A 184 -5.01 13.86 4.94
N PHE A 185 -4.61 13.12 5.97
CA PHE A 185 -4.35 13.68 7.29
C PHE A 185 -3.02 14.45 7.34
N THR A 186 -3.01 15.50 8.15
CA THR A 186 -1.81 16.22 8.59
C THR A 186 -1.67 16.10 10.10
N GLU A 187 -0.46 16.31 10.63
CA GLU A 187 -0.23 16.32 12.08
C GLU A 187 -1.09 17.40 12.77
N ASP A 188 -1.25 18.56 12.12
CA ASP A 188 -2.10 19.65 12.61
C ASP A 188 -3.58 19.24 12.71
N LEU A 189 -4.15 18.59 11.68
CA LEU A 189 -5.53 18.10 11.73
C LEU A 189 -5.73 17.05 12.83
N LEU A 190 -4.79 16.10 12.96
CA LEU A 190 -4.82 15.10 14.04
C LEU A 190 -4.75 15.76 15.42
N GLY A 191 -3.90 16.79 15.56
CA GLY A 191 -3.80 17.57 16.79
C GLY A 191 -5.12 18.28 17.16
N ARG A 192 -5.81 18.86 16.17
CA ARG A 192 -7.12 19.49 16.38
C ARG A 192 -8.20 18.46 16.77
N LEU A 193 -8.21 17.30 16.12
CA LEU A 193 -9.14 16.21 16.48
C LEU A 193 -8.91 15.73 17.91
N ALA A 194 -7.65 15.51 18.31
CA ALA A 194 -7.31 15.14 19.68
C ALA A 194 -7.72 16.23 20.69
N ALA A 195 -7.50 17.51 20.36
CA ALA A 195 -7.93 18.63 21.21
C ALA A 195 -9.45 18.75 21.34
N LYS A 196 -10.21 18.26 20.34
CA LYS A 196 -11.67 18.15 20.35
C LYS A 196 -12.18 16.99 21.20
N GLY A 197 -11.30 16.10 21.68
CA GLY A 197 -11.67 14.92 22.47
C GLY A 197 -11.92 13.66 21.63
N VAL A 198 -11.44 13.63 20.39
CA VAL A 198 -11.42 12.42 19.57
C VAL A 198 -10.21 11.59 19.97
N ASP A 199 -10.42 10.36 20.36
CA ASP A 199 -9.34 9.41 20.61
C ASP A 199 -8.75 8.90 19.30
N ILE A 200 -7.41 8.78 19.23
CA ILE A 200 -6.71 8.30 18.02
C ILE A 200 -5.89 7.08 18.40
N GLU A 201 -6.23 5.94 17.80
CA GLU A 201 -5.55 4.68 18.05
C GLU A 201 -5.03 4.06 16.73
N TYR A 202 -4.05 3.18 16.85
CA TYR A 202 -3.36 2.66 15.69
C TYR A 202 -3.39 1.13 15.63
N VAL A 203 -3.65 0.65 14.42
CA VAL A 203 -3.38 -0.74 14.03
C VAL A 203 -2.23 -0.74 13.01
N THR A 204 -1.52 -1.86 12.90
CA THR A 204 -0.55 -2.07 11.82
C THR A 204 -1.10 -3.11 10.88
N LEU A 205 -1.49 -2.70 9.67
CA LEU A 205 -1.91 -3.58 8.58
C LEU A 205 -0.97 -3.36 7.39
N HIS A 206 -0.13 -4.35 7.09
CA HIS A 206 0.75 -4.29 5.93
C HIS A 206 -0.03 -4.66 4.68
N VAL A 207 -0.41 -3.63 3.90
CA VAL A 207 -1.12 -3.80 2.64
C VAL A 207 -0.13 -4.29 1.58
N GLY A 208 -0.36 -5.49 1.05
CA GLY A 208 0.48 -6.12 0.04
C GLY A 208 0.20 -5.65 -1.39
N ALA A 209 0.98 -6.17 -2.35
CA ALA A 209 0.80 -5.87 -3.78
C ALA A 209 -0.49 -6.46 -4.37
N GLY A 210 -1.15 -7.36 -3.64
CA GLY A 210 -2.45 -7.93 -4.01
C GLY A 210 -3.53 -6.86 -4.25
N THR A 211 -3.48 -5.74 -3.51
CA THR A 211 -4.39 -4.61 -3.68
C THR A 211 -4.31 -3.96 -5.08
N PHE A 212 -3.19 -4.16 -5.81
CA PHE A 212 -3.02 -3.66 -7.17
C PHE A 212 -3.54 -4.63 -8.24
N GLN A 213 -4.01 -5.81 -7.85
CA GLN A 213 -4.51 -6.79 -8.79
C GLN A 213 -6.01 -6.57 -9.04
N PRO A 214 -6.43 -6.48 -10.31
CA PRO A 214 -7.85 -6.36 -10.62
C PRO A 214 -8.59 -7.68 -10.33
N VAL A 215 -9.86 -7.58 -9.99
CA VAL A 215 -10.78 -8.73 -9.98
C VAL A 215 -10.86 -9.29 -11.41
N ARG A 216 -10.73 -10.62 -11.57
CA ARG A 216 -10.65 -11.28 -12.89
C ARG A 216 -11.79 -12.26 -13.14
N VAL A 217 -12.61 -12.48 -12.14
CA VAL A 217 -13.77 -13.37 -12.22
C VAL A 217 -15.04 -12.56 -12.43
N GLU A 218 -15.98 -13.08 -13.23
CA GLU A 218 -17.25 -12.39 -13.44
C GLU A 218 -18.17 -12.58 -12.25
N ASN A 219 -18.27 -13.79 -11.71
CA ASN A 219 -19.02 -14.05 -10.49
C ASN A 219 -18.14 -13.72 -9.27
N LEU A 220 -18.50 -12.71 -8.50
CA LEU A 220 -17.71 -12.24 -7.36
C LEU A 220 -17.58 -13.27 -6.24
N SER A 221 -18.47 -14.26 -6.15
CA SER A 221 -18.35 -15.35 -5.18
C SER A 221 -17.16 -16.27 -5.43
N GLU A 222 -16.62 -16.28 -6.66
CA GLU A 222 -15.43 -17.05 -7.05
C GLU A 222 -14.13 -16.31 -6.80
N HIS A 223 -14.21 -15.02 -6.42
CA HIS A 223 -13.02 -14.22 -6.16
C HIS A 223 -12.29 -14.67 -4.90
N GLN A 224 -11.00 -14.96 -5.04
CA GLN A 224 -10.13 -15.29 -3.91
C GLN A 224 -9.46 -14.03 -3.39
N MET A 225 -9.86 -13.60 -2.19
CA MET A 225 -9.25 -12.45 -1.51
C MET A 225 -7.82 -12.79 -1.07
N HIS A 226 -6.95 -11.80 -1.17
CA HIS A 226 -5.60 -11.88 -0.62
C HIS A 226 -5.66 -11.79 0.91
N SER A 227 -4.72 -12.49 1.57
CA SER A 227 -4.53 -12.34 3.01
C SER A 227 -3.51 -11.24 3.28
N GLU A 228 -3.83 -10.38 4.24
CA GLU A 228 -2.95 -9.32 4.70
C GLU A 228 -2.41 -9.62 6.09
N TRP A 229 -1.21 -9.14 6.39
CA TRP A 229 -0.64 -9.26 7.73
C TRP A 229 -1.06 -8.08 8.60
N PHE A 230 -1.54 -8.36 9.81
CA PHE A 230 -1.90 -7.30 10.74
C PHE A 230 -1.34 -7.56 12.14
N ASN A 231 -1.15 -6.49 12.89
CA ASN A 231 -0.81 -6.50 14.29
C ASN A 231 -1.60 -5.41 15.03
N THR A 232 -2.20 -5.81 16.15
CA THR A 232 -2.90 -4.90 17.06
C THR A 232 -2.33 -5.06 18.46
N VAL A 233 -2.27 -3.98 19.23
CA VAL A 233 -1.96 -4.06 20.65
C VAL A 233 -3.24 -4.36 21.43
N SER A 234 -3.11 -5.04 22.56
CA SER A 234 -4.27 -5.43 23.42
C SER A 234 -5.15 -4.24 23.81
N TYR A 235 -4.54 -3.10 24.00
CA TYR A 235 -5.25 -1.86 24.35
C TYR A 235 -6.17 -1.34 23.22
N THR A 236 -5.68 -1.33 21.99
CA THR A 236 -6.49 -0.94 20.80
C THR A 236 -7.68 -1.87 20.64
N HIS A 237 -7.46 -3.17 20.85
CA HIS A 237 -8.52 -4.18 20.76
C HIS A 237 -9.62 -3.95 21.80
N LEU A 238 -9.25 -3.65 23.05
CA LEU A 238 -10.20 -3.38 24.12
C LEU A 238 -11.04 -2.13 23.82
N ARG A 239 -10.42 -1.02 23.40
CA ARG A 239 -11.15 0.21 23.05
C ARG A 239 -12.10 0.03 21.87
N ALA A 240 -11.73 -0.71 20.85
CA ALA A 240 -12.61 -0.99 19.73
C ALA A 240 -13.87 -1.77 20.13
N HIS A 241 -13.81 -2.58 21.19
CA HIS A 241 -14.98 -3.28 21.75
C HIS A 241 -15.88 -2.39 22.62
N GLU A 242 -15.34 -1.34 23.22
CA GLU A 242 -16.12 -0.42 24.07
C GLU A 242 -16.98 0.54 23.26
N THR A 243 -16.72 0.68 21.95
CA THR A 243 -17.41 1.61 21.04
C THR A 243 -18.49 0.94 20.17
N CYS A 244 -18.81 -0.33 20.39
CA CYS A 244 -19.86 -1.08 19.66
C CYS A 244 -21.18 -1.08 20.43
#